data_973460318204b83113b7ccbdb1ab8bdc
#
_entry.id   973460318204b83113b7ccbdb1ab8bdc
#
_cell.length_a   1.000
_cell.length_b   1.000
_cell.length_c   1.000
_cell.angle_alpha   90.00
_cell.angle_beta   90.00
_cell.angle_gamma   90.00
#
_symmetry.space_group_name_H-M   'P 1'
#
loop_
_entity.id
_entity.type
_entity.pdbx_description
1 polymer ?
#
loop_
_entity_poly.entity_id
_entity_poly.type
_entity_poly.pdbx_seq_one_letter_code
_entity_poly.pdbx_strand_id
1 'polypeptide(L)'
;ADAAPWLGAMAFRTRVIGAIGDNKYASNVGYMVDNKGNEVYLPVVGEYTSRERGGLHSYDFNVALNFYDRIYLGATIGAYSVDYSRRSFYKESYPGDASTYSLENWFDTSGTGVDFKLGVIIRPFESSSFRIGAAIHTPTWFNLEDRASAIMTSDVDMNSDGTIDKDELYEYDTMDFPGESKTKYELITPWKYNLSLGYTIGRSVALGAEYEYSDYSSAKLKYDDGVKMEDETSQIKTGLKGVHTLRVGAEFKLAPEFSFRVGYNYMTAAMYDDTFKRIALNSISTSTEFSNLKATNNYTVGLGYKGSVFYADL
;
A
#
# COMPACT_ATOMS: atom_id res chain seq x y z
N ALA A 1 21.31 -6.20 -24.40
CA ALA A 1 22.09 -6.27 -23.17
C ALA A 1 21.13 -5.96 -22.04
N ASP A 2 20.82 -6.94 -21.22
CA ASP A 2 19.99 -6.78 -20.06
C ASP A 2 20.68 -5.76 -19.13
N ALA A 3 20.01 -4.65 -18.87
CA ALA A 3 20.55 -3.63 -17.99
C ALA A 3 20.79 -4.26 -16.60
N ALA A 4 21.96 -4.04 -16.03
CA ALA A 4 22.26 -4.50 -14.68
C ALA A 4 21.22 -3.93 -13.71
N PRO A 5 20.76 -4.72 -12.70
CA PRO A 5 19.87 -4.20 -11.67
C PRO A 5 20.47 -2.96 -11.02
N TRP A 6 19.67 -1.93 -10.79
CA TRP A 6 20.10 -0.67 -10.19
C TRP A 6 20.91 -0.87 -8.91
N LEU A 7 20.40 -1.70 -8.00
CA LEU A 7 21.08 -2.00 -6.75
C LEU A 7 22.48 -2.64 -6.98
N GLY A 8 22.58 -3.56 -7.96
CA GLY A 8 23.86 -4.15 -8.34
C GLY A 8 24.83 -3.14 -8.94
N ALA A 9 24.33 -2.21 -9.77
CA ALA A 9 25.14 -1.13 -10.34
C ALA A 9 25.66 -0.17 -9.24
N MET A 10 24.80 0.20 -8.30
CA MET A 10 25.18 1.02 -7.14
C MET A 10 26.21 0.32 -6.27
N ALA A 11 25.98 -0.94 -5.90
CA ALA A 11 26.90 -1.73 -5.10
C ALA A 11 28.27 -1.90 -5.77
N PHE A 12 28.31 -2.05 -7.11
CA PHE A 12 29.56 -2.10 -7.85
C PHE A 12 30.28 -0.74 -7.88
N ARG A 13 29.55 0.35 -8.09
CA ARG A 13 30.11 1.71 -8.12
C ARG A 13 30.67 2.13 -6.76
N THR A 14 30.02 1.71 -5.69
CA THR A 14 30.45 1.99 -4.31
C THR A 14 31.39 0.91 -3.73
N ARG A 15 31.91 0.01 -4.56
CA ARG A 15 32.84 -1.04 -4.14
C ARG A 15 32.31 -2.04 -3.10
N VAL A 16 31.03 -2.03 -2.79
CA VAL A 16 30.40 -3.07 -1.93
C VAL A 16 30.54 -4.45 -2.56
N ILE A 17 30.47 -4.51 -3.90
CA ILE A 17 30.83 -5.71 -4.68
C ILE A 17 31.92 -5.40 -5.70
N GLY A 18 32.78 -6.39 -5.98
CA GLY A 18 33.85 -6.35 -6.97
C GLY A 18 33.71 -7.44 -8.02
N ALA A 19 34.24 -7.21 -9.23
CA ALA A 19 34.32 -8.23 -10.27
C ALA A 19 35.45 -9.23 -9.98
N ILE A 20 35.12 -10.53 -10.03
CA ILE A 20 36.09 -11.62 -9.80
C ILE A 20 36.34 -12.47 -11.07
N GLY A 21 35.76 -12.08 -12.20
CA GLY A 21 35.90 -12.75 -13.50
C GLY A 21 34.77 -12.38 -14.44
N ASP A 22 34.65 -13.09 -15.55
CA ASP A 22 33.65 -12.83 -16.59
C ASP A 22 32.23 -12.93 -16.02
N ASN A 23 31.57 -11.77 -15.87
CA ASN A 23 30.20 -11.63 -15.33
C ASN A 23 30.00 -12.23 -13.92
N LYS A 24 31.05 -12.35 -13.12
CA LYS A 24 30.98 -12.79 -11.73
C LYS A 24 31.39 -11.69 -10.80
N TYR A 25 30.65 -11.57 -9.70
CA TYR A 25 30.87 -10.56 -8.66
C TYR A 25 30.92 -11.25 -7.30
N ALA A 26 31.72 -10.69 -6.40
CA ALA A 26 31.77 -11.08 -4.99
C ALA A 26 31.62 -9.84 -4.10
N SER A 27 31.21 -10.05 -2.85
CA SER A 27 31.21 -9.00 -1.84
C SER A 27 32.64 -8.59 -1.50
N ASN A 28 32.88 -7.30 -1.32
CA ASN A 28 34.11 -6.77 -0.73
C ASN A 28 33.97 -6.47 0.76
N VAL A 29 32.80 -6.77 1.35
CA VAL A 29 32.45 -6.47 2.74
C VAL A 29 31.86 -7.69 3.43
N GLY A 30 31.95 -7.75 4.76
CA GLY A 30 31.32 -8.79 5.57
C GLY A 30 32.02 -10.14 5.58
N TYR A 31 33.30 -10.21 5.22
CA TYR A 31 34.10 -11.40 5.35
C TYR A 31 35.53 -11.04 5.76
N MET A 32 36.22 -12.02 6.33
CA MET A 32 37.67 -11.98 6.60
C MET A 32 38.34 -13.24 6.03
N VAL A 33 39.62 -13.16 5.76
CA VAL A 33 40.38 -14.34 5.34
C VAL A 33 41.13 -14.90 6.56
N ASP A 34 40.89 -16.17 6.88
CA ASP A 34 41.56 -16.85 7.99
C ASP A 34 43.02 -17.13 7.69
N ASN A 35 43.79 -17.57 8.71
CA ASN A 35 45.22 -17.88 8.58
C ASN A 35 45.52 -19.05 7.60
N LYS A 36 44.50 -19.71 7.07
CA LYS A 36 44.60 -20.79 6.09
C LYS A 36 44.17 -20.36 4.69
N GLY A 37 43.78 -19.08 4.51
CA GLY A 37 43.33 -18.53 3.26
C GLY A 37 41.84 -18.80 2.94
N ASN A 38 41.04 -19.22 3.92
CA ASN A 38 39.59 -19.42 3.70
C ASN A 38 38.80 -18.16 4.04
N GLU A 39 37.78 -17.86 3.26
CA GLU A 39 36.81 -16.81 3.57
C GLU A 39 35.94 -17.23 4.76
N VAL A 40 35.85 -16.38 5.76
CA VAL A 40 34.96 -16.53 6.94
C VAL A 40 33.98 -15.35 6.93
N TYR A 41 32.70 -15.65 6.77
CA TYR A 41 31.66 -14.64 6.79
C TYR A 41 31.43 -14.12 8.20
N LEU A 42 31.31 -12.80 8.32
CA LEU A 42 31.09 -12.10 9.57
C LEU A 42 29.61 -11.95 9.88
N PRO A 43 29.24 -11.83 11.16
CA PRO A 43 27.90 -11.44 11.53
C PRO A 43 27.54 -10.08 10.94
N VAL A 44 26.28 -9.92 10.48
CA VAL A 44 25.76 -8.68 9.93
C VAL A 44 24.90 -7.99 10.98
N VAL A 45 25.14 -6.69 11.19
CA VAL A 45 24.24 -5.82 11.95
C VAL A 45 23.58 -4.88 10.95
N GLY A 46 22.28 -5.07 10.74
CA GLY A 46 21.44 -4.25 9.85
C GLY A 46 20.61 -3.24 10.63
N GLU A 47 20.62 -1.99 10.18
CA GLU A 47 19.74 -0.93 10.66
C GLU A 47 18.80 -0.54 9.54
N TYR A 48 17.48 -0.47 9.82
CA TYR A 48 16.47 -0.02 8.85
C TYR A 48 15.54 1.00 9.49
N THR A 49 15.35 2.12 8.80
CA THR A 49 14.37 3.13 9.14
C THR A 49 13.55 3.48 7.91
N SER A 50 12.23 3.54 8.06
CA SER A 50 11.32 3.99 7.02
C SER A 50 10.39 5.07 7.55
N ARG A 51 10.12 6.06 6.71
CA ARG A 51 9.17 7.13 7.01
C ARG A 51 8.25 7.30 5.82
N GLU A 52 6.96 7.14 6.07
CA GLU A 52 5.91 7.29 5.07
C GLU A 52 5.02 8.49 5.41
N ARG A 53 4.59 9.19 4.39
CA ARG A 53 3.68 10.35 4.50
C ARG A 53 2.77 10.40 3.29
N GLY A 54 1.64 11.10 3.46
CA GLY A 54 0.69 11.34 2.38
C GLY A 54 -0.66 10.73 2.63
N GLY A 55 -1.47 10.63 1.60
CA GLY A 55 -2.82 10.10 1.68
C GLY A 55 -3.53 10.09 0.34
N LEU A 56 -4.73 9.54 0.39
CA LEU A 56 -5.71 9.57 -0.68
C LEU A 56 -6.85 10.51 -0.24
N HIS A 57 -7.02 11.62 -0.97
CA HIS A 57 -8.13 12.54 -0.79
C HIS A 57 -9.24 12.21 -1.77
N SER A 58 -10.50 12.12 -1.29
CA SER A 58 -11.66 11.91 -2.14
C SER A 58 -12.62 13.10 -2.05
N TYR A 59 -13.17 13.48 -3.20
CA TYR A 59 -14.19 14.50 -3.36
C TYR A 59 -15.39 13.85 -4.03
N ASP A 60 -16.47 13.63 -3.28
CA ASP A 60 -17.65 12.95 -3.75
C ASP A 60 -18.81 13.93 -4.01
N PHE A 61 -19.30 13.96 -5.24
CA PHE A 61 -20.46 14.74 -5.64
C PHE A 61 -21.67 13.82 -5.76
N ASN A 62 -22.64 14.02 -4.89
CA ASN A 62 -23.78 13.12 -4.71
C ASN A 62 -25.09 13.77 -5.16
N VAL A 63 -25.92 12.99 -5.87
CA VAL A 63 -27.31 13.31 -6.13
C VAL A 63 -28.18 12.16 -5.62
N ALA A 64 -29.22 12.48 -4.86
CA ALA A 64 -30.13 11.49 -4.35
C ALA A 64 -31.59 11.89 -4.64
N LEU A 65 -32.42 10.90 -5.02
CA LEU A 65 -33.81 11.06 -5.31
C LEU A 65 -34.62 10.14 -4.37
N ASN A 66 -35.72 10.67 -3.86
CA ASN A 66 -36.67 9.91 -3.03
C ASN A 66 -38.01 9.85 -3.72
N PHE A 67 -38.51 8.64 -3.96
CA PHE A 67 -39.83 8.40 -4.55
C PHE A 67 -40.76 7.81 -3.50
N TYR A 68 -41.70 8.63 -3.06
CA TYR A 68 -42.79 8.25 -2.14
C TYR A 68 -42.31 7.62 -0.82
N ASP A 69 -41.11 7.96 -0.35
CA ASP A 69 -40.45 7.35 0.84
C ASP A 69 -40.30 5.82 0.78
N ARG A 70 -40.35 5.27 -0.45
CA ARG A 70 -40.23 3.81 -0.70
C ARG A 70 -39.00 3.44 -1.51
N ILE A 71 -38.61 4.25 -2.48
CA ILE A 71 -37.48 4.00 -3.36
C ILE A 71 -36.57 5.22 -3.28
N TYR A 72 -35.35 4.98 -2.90
CA TYR A 72 -34.27 6.00 -2.86
C TYR A 72 -33.22 5.60 -3.87
N LEU A 73 -32.92 6.49 -4.80
CA LEU A 73 -31.86 6.33 -5.79
C LEU A 73 -30.74 7.31 -5.49
N GLY A 74 -29.51 6.85 -5.57
CA GLY A 74 -28.34 7.68 -5.39
C GLY A 74 -27.32 7.46 -6.51
N ALA A 75 -26.71 8.54 -6.94
CA ALA A 75 -25.57 8.53 -7.85
C ALA A 75 -24.47 9.42 -7.31
N THR A 76 -23.22 8.96 -7.43
CA THR A 76 -22.03 9.69 -6.97
C THR A 76 -21.00 9.69 -8.06
N ILE A 77 -20.34 10.83 -8.24
CA ILE A 77 -19.09 10.97 -8.99
C ILE A 77 -18.00 11.21 -7.96
N GLY A 78 -17.03 10.33 -7.89
CA GLY A 78 -15.86 10.45 -7.03
C GLY A 78 -14.66 10.96 -7.82
N ALA A 79 -13.99 11.98 -7.30
CA ALA A 79 -12.70 12.46 -7.79
C ALA A 79 -11.65 12.26 -6.69
N TYR A 80 -10.47 11.80 -7.06
CA TYR A 80 -9.42 11.42 -6.11
C TYR A 80 -8.12 12.15 -6.41
N SER A 81 -7.40 12.50 -5.35
CA SER A 81 -6.02 12.98 -5.42
C SER A 81 -5.14 12.08 -4.55
N VAL A 82 -4.08 11.58 -5.13
CA VAL A 82 -3.08 10.74 -4.47
C VAL A 82 -1.81 11.56 -4.27
N ASP A 83 -1.29 11.55 -3.06
CA ASP A 83 0.01 12.08 -2.70
C ASP A 83 0.62 11.18 -1.64
N TYR A 84 1.72 10.51 -1.98
CA TYR A 84 2.41 9.57 -1.11
C TYR A 84 3.90 9.73 -1.27
N SER A 85 4.62 9.73 -0.17
CA SER A 85 6.08 9.74 -0.15
C SER A 85 6.62 8.76 0.88
N ARG A 86 7.68 8.04 0.50
CA ARG A 86 8.45 7.18 1.39
C ARG A 86 9.92 7.52 1.29
N ARG A 87 10.55 7.63 2.44
CA ARG A 87 12.00 7.69 2.58
C ARG A 87 12.45 6.53 3.43
N SER A 88 13.44 5.79 2.99
CA SER A 88 14.02 4.69 3.76
C SER A 88 15.53 4.81 3.80
N PHE A 89 16.08 4.42 4.94
CA PHE A 89 17.51 4.29 5.18
C PHE A 89 17.79 2.87 5.61
N TYR A 90 18.77 2.26 4.99
CA TYR A 90 19.31 0.94 5.33
C TYR A 90 20.82 1.03 5.49
N LYS A 91 21.35 0.44 6.54
CA LYS A 91 22.81 0.36 6.79
C LYS A 91 23.18 -1.04 7.22
N GLU A 92 24.30 -1.54 6.71
CA GLU A 92 24.95 -2.74 7.22
C GLU A 92 26.33 -2.42 7.76
N SER A 93 26.67 -3.06 8.88
CA SER A 93 28.00 -3.07 9.48
C SER A 93 28.34 -4.48 9.93
N TYR A 94 29.64 -4.76 9.99
CA TYR A 94 30.16 -6.10 10.21
C TYR A 94 31.14 -6.09 11.38
N PRO A 95 30.74 -6.59 12.57
CA PRO A 95 31.68 -6.68 13.71
C PRO A 95 32.92 -7.45 13.35
N GLY A 96 34.09 -6.76 13.40
CA GLY A 96 35.39 -7.33 13.00
C GLY A 96 35.86 -6.94 11.60
N ASP A 97 35.08 -6.17 10.85
CA ASP A 97 35.45 -5.53 9.58
C ASP A 97 35.20 -4.03 9.74
N ALA A 98 36.12 -3.20 9.26
CA ALA A 98 35.94 -1.75 9.27
C ALA A 98 34.91 -1.28 8.25
N SER A 99 34.62 -2.11 7.26
CA SER A 99 33.74 -1.78 6.16
C SER A 99 32.28 -1.64 6.60
N THR A 100 31.59 -0.68 6.00
CA THR A 100 30.15 -0.46 6.15
C THR A 100 29.55 0.02 4.84
N TYR A 101 28.24 -0.12 4.66
CA TYR A 101 27.53 0.61 3.61
C TYR A 101 26.15 1.04 4.06
N SER A 102 25.64 2.08 3.41
CA SER A 102 24.27 2.52 3.59
C SER A 102 23.58 2.79 2.25
N LEU A 103 22.26 2.68 2.25
CA LEU A 103 21.41 2.97 1.11
C LEU A 103 20.22 3.82 1.57
N GLU A 104 20.14 5.03 1.03
CA GLU A 104 18.97 5.88 1.17
C GLU A 104 18.11 5.81 -0.08
N ASN A 105 16.79 5.69 0.09
CA ASN A 105 15.81 5.68 -1.01
C ASN A 105 14.74 6.73 -0.79
N TRP A 106 14.37 7.40 -1.87
CA TRP A 106 13.20 8.26 -1.98
C TRP A 106 12.24 7.66 -3.00
N PHE A 107 11.00 7.60 -2.63
CA PHE A 107 9.93 7.12 -3.49
C PHE A 107 8.69 7.99 -3.27
N ASP A 108 8.21 8.59 -4.34
CA ASP A 108 7.02 9.46 -4.34
C ASP A 108 6.02 8.93 -5.38
N THR A 109 4.73 8.88 -4.98
CA THR A 109 3.62 8.58 -5.89
C THR A 109 2.64 9.74 -5.85
N SER A 110 2.30 10.28 -7.00
CA SER A 110 1.29 11.33 -7.14
C SER A 110 0.34 11.05 -8.29
N GLY A 111 -0.87 11.60 -8.20
CA GLY A 111 -1.81 11.48 -9.30
C GLY A 111 -3.25 11.73 -8.93
N THR A 112 -4.14 11.41 -9.86
CA THR A 112 -5.58 11.64 -9.73
C THR A 112 -6.36 10.43 -10.18
N GLY A 113 -7.62 10.31 -9.73
CA GLY A 113 -8.51 9.23 -10.13
C GLY A 113 -9.97 9.68 -10.20
N VAL A 114 -10.80 8.88 -10.85
CA VAL A 114 -12.23 9.11 -10.97
C VAL A 114 -12.98 7.78 -10.88
N ASP A 115 -14.15 7.79 -10.24
CA ASP A 115 -15.07 6.66 -10.24
C ASP A 115 -16.55 7.12 -10.27
N PHE A 116 -17.46 6.16 -10.45
CA PHE A 116 -18.89 6.35 -10.38
C PHE A 116 -19.52 5.31 -9.46
N LYS A 117 -20.51 5.75 -8.65
CA LYS A 117 -21.23 4.87 -7.73
C LYS A 117 -22.72 5.05 -7.96
N LEU A 118 -23.44 3.95 -8.01
CA LEU A 118 -24.90 3.94 -8.11
C LEU A 118 -25.46 3.10 -6.97
N GLY A 119 -26.53 3.57 -6.35
CA GLY A 119 -27.18 2.86 -5.25
C GLY A 119 -28.69 3.00 -5.28
N VAL A 120 -29.36 1.98 -4.77
CA VAL A 120 -30.80 1.95 -4.55
C VAL A 120 -31.09 1.44 -3.15
N ILE A 121 -32.06 2.07 -2.47
CA ILE A 121 -32.66 1.56 -1.23
C ILE A 121 -34.14 1.45 -1.43
N ILE A 122 -34.72 0.31 -1.04
CA ILE A 122 -36.15 0.02 -1.15
C ILE A 122 -36.71 -0.25 0.23
N ARG A 123 -37.86 0.32 0.53
CA ARG A 123 -38.73 -0.04 1.65
C ARG A 123 -39.90 -0.88 1.09
N PRO A 124 -39.80 -2.22 1.14
CA PRO A 124 -40.79 -3.09 0.48
C PRO A 124 -42.18 -3.03 1.15
N PHE A 125 -42.25 -2.70 2.43
CA PHE A 125 -43.49 -2.72 3.21
C PHE A 125 -43.79 -1.33 3.81
N GLU A 126 -44.95 -0.80 3.62
CA GLU A 126 -45.38 0.53 4.15
C GLU A 126 -45.41 0.59 5.67
N SER A 127 -45.87 -0.49 6.29
CA SER A 127 -46.01 -0.60 7.74
C SER A 127 -44.71 -0.96 8.47
N SER A 128 -43.63 -1.22 7.72
CA SER A 128 -42.33 -1.66 8.28
C SER A 128 -41.23 -0.65 8.00
N SER A 129 -40.32 -0.53 8.94
CA SER A 129 -39.06 0.21 8.77
C SER A 129 -38.00 -0.58 8.01
N PHE A 130 -38.28 -1.80 7.60
CA PHE A 130 -37.35 -2.67 6.89
C PHE A 130 -36.91 -2.05 5.56
N ARG A 131 -35.62 -2.08 5.30
CA ARG A 131 -35.00 -1.54 4.09
C ARG A 131 -34.00 -2.54 3.52
N ILE A 132 -33.96 -2.61 2.20
CA ILE A 132 -33.00 -3.38 1.45
C ILE A 132 -32.27 -2.39 0.55
N GLY A 133 -30.94 -2.43 0.56
CA GLY A 133 -30.11 -1.59 -0.30
C GLY A 133 -29.20 -2.44 -1.19
N ALA A 134 -28.92 -1.92 -2.36
CA ALA A 134 -27.88 -2.44 -3.24
C ALA A 134 -27.11 -1.27 -3.84
N ALA A 135 -25.78 -1.43 -3.98
CA ALA A 135 -24.96 -0.45 -4.66
C ALA A 135 -23.88 -1.13 -5.52
N ILE A 136 -23.50 -0.45 -6.57
CA ILE A 136 -22.39 -0.84 -7.45
C ILE A 136 -21.45 0.36 -7.60
N HIS A 137 -20.15 0.10 -7.43
CA HIS A 137 -19.11 1.08 -7.70
C HIS A 137 -18.29 0.60 -8.90
N THR A 138 -18.10 1.47 -9.86
CA THR A 138 -17.19 1.21 -10.98
C THR A 138 -15.75 1.05 -10.46
N PRO A 139 -14.85 0.55 -11.27
CA PRO A 139 -13.43 0.77 -11.04
C PRO A 139 -13.14 2.26 -10.83
N THR A 140 -12.15 2.56 -10.02
CA THR A 140 -11.52 3.87 -10.03
C THR A 140 -10.38 3.82 -11.04
N TRP A 141 -10.40 4.74 -12.00
CA TRP A 141 -9.35 4.93 -12.97
C TRP A 141 -8.39 5.98 -12.45
N PHE A 142 -7.22 5.52 -11.98
CA PHE A 142 -6.15 6.38 -11.50
C PHE A 142 -5.11 6.59 -12.60
N ASN A 143 -4.67 7.83 -12.79
CA ASN A 143 -3.46 8.19 -13.51
C ASN A 143 -2.42 8.59 -12.49
N LEU A 144 -1.36 7.81 -12.39
CA LEU A 144 -0.33 7.90 -11.36
C LEU A 144 1.05 8.13 -12.00
N GLU A 145 1.91 8.83 -11.26
CA GLU A 145 3.33 8.96 -11.55
C GLU A 145 4.12 8.56 -10.32
N ASP A 146 4.99 7.56 -10.46
CA ASP A 146 5.99 7.19 -9.48
C ASP A 146 7.32 7.84 -9.82
N ARG A 147 7.99 8.36 -8.80
CA ARG A 147 9.35 8.89 -8.86
C ARG A 147 10.20 8.17 -7.84
N ALA A 148 11.41 7.82 -8.23
CA ALA A 148 12.34 7.14 -7.35
C ALA A 148 13.77 7.62 -7.56
N SER A 149 14.51 7.76 -6.47
CA SER A 149 15.94 8.00 -6.45
C SER A 149 16.59 7.31 -5.26
N ALA A 150 17.90 7.12 -5.31
CA ALA A 150 18.64 6.49 -4.23
C ALA A 150 20.08 7.01 -4.18
N ILE A 151 20.64 7.02 -2.98
CA ILE A 151 22.06 7.25 -2.72
C ILE A 151 22.60 6.04 -1.98
N MET A 152 23.69 5.49 -2.46
CA MET A 152 24.47 4.47 -1.75
C MET A 152 25.82 5.05 -1.37
N THR A 153 26.17 4.94 -0.09
CA THR A 153 27.49 5.26 0.42
C THR A 153 28.14 4.02 1.00
N SER A 154 29.43 3.93 0.91
CA SER A 154 30.18 2.85 1.53
C SER A 154 31.55 3.30 1.96
N ASP A 155 32.01 2.72 3.07
CA ASP A 155 33.36 2.74 3.58
C ASP A 155 33.84 1.30 3.40
N VAL A 156 34.80 1.06 2.52
CA VAL A 156 35.28 -0.31 2.21
C VAL A 156 36.78 -0.41 2.39
N ASP A 157 37.21 -1.16 3.40
CA ASP A 157 38.62 -1.47 3.65
C ASP A 157 39.14 -2.38 2.53
N MET A 158 39.63 -1.77 1.45
CA MET A 158 40.10 -2.46 0.26
C MET A 158 41.50 -3.09 0.45
N ASN A 159 42.29 -2.57 1.37
CA ASN A 159 43.67 -3.03 1.65
C ASN A 159 43.69 -4.03 2.83
N SER A 160 42.59 -4.21 3.55
CA SER A 160 42.42 -5.12 4.68
C SER A 160 43.34 -4.81 5.85
N ASP A 161 43.65 -3.52 6.10
CA ASP A 161 44.49 -3.11 7.21
C ASP A 161 43.72 -2.82 8.50
N GLY A 162 42.36 -2.89 8.42
CA GLY A 162 41.43 -2.69 9.53
C GLY A 162 41.09 -1.22 9.78
N THR A 163 41.46 -0.32 8.86
CA THR A 163 41.11 1.12 8.91
C THR A 163 40.49 1.56 7.61
N ILE A 164 39.77 2.66 7.62
CA ILE A 164 39.17 3.27 6.43
C ILE A 164 39.96 4.53 6.07
N ASP A 165 40.59 4.50 4.90
CA ASP A 165 41.33 5.64 4.35
C ASP A 165 40.37 6.56 3.55
N LYS A 166 40.83 7.79 3.23
CA LYS A 166 40.02 8.77 2.51
C LYS A 166 39.61 8.35 1.09
N ASP A 167 40.43 7.54 0.45
CA ASP A 167 40.23 6.99 -0.88
C ASP A 167 39.41 5.70 -0.87
N GLU A 168 38.95 5.25 0.29
CA GLU A 168 38.06 4.11 0.53
C GLU A 168 36.61 4.50 0.85
N LEU A 169 36.31 5.80 0.75
CA LEU A 169 34.96 6.35 0.86
C LEU A 169 34.33 6.48 -0.51
N TYR A 170 33.22 5.82 -0.73
CA TYR A 170 32.52 5.82 -2.03
C TYR A 170 31.09 6.27 -1.88
N GLU A 171 30.61 7.02 -2.87
CA GLU A 171 29.23 7.46 -2.98
C GLU A 171 28.74 7.30 -4.42
N TYR A 172 27.49 6.91 -4.57
CA TYR A 172 26.81 6.88 -5.85
C TYR A 172 25.39 7.39 -5.68
N ASP A 173 25.10 8.53 -6.31
CA ASP A 173 23.78 9.15 -6.34
C ASP A 173 23.12 8.90 -7.70
N THR A 174 21.93 8.33 -7.70
CA THR A 174 21.16 8.13 -8.93
C THR A 174 20.69 9.45 -9.55
N MET A 175 20.60 10.53 -8.78
CA MET A 175 20.25 11.86 -9.32
C MET A 175 21.36 12.39 -10.26
N ASP A 176 22.62 12.09 -9.98
CA ASP A 176 23.74 12.46 -10.84
C ASP A 176 23.74 11.62 -12.14
N PHE A 177 23.47 10.32 -12.00
CA PHE A 177 23.38 9.41 -13.13
C PHE A 177 22.63 8.11 -12.72
N PRO A 178 21.62 7.72 -13.53
CA PRO A 178 21.12 8.25 -14.79
C PRO A 178 20.05 9.33 -14.61
N GLY A 179 19.82 9.82 -13.42
CA GLY A 179 18.76 10.74 -13.05
C GLY A 179 17.64 10.06 -12.26
N GLU A 180 16.65 10.85 -11.90
CA GLU A 180 15.43 10.37 -11.23
C GLU A 180 14.67 9.38 -12.11
N SER A 181 14.34 8.23 -11.58
CA SER A 181 13.44 7.28 -12.25
C SER A 181 11.99 7.82 -12.20
N LYS A 182 11.32 7.85 -13.34
CA LYS A 182 9.92 8.28 -13.48
C LYS A 182 9.13 7.25 -14.24
N THR A 183 8.01 6.84 -13.68
CA THR A 183 7.09 5.90 -14.33
C THR A 183 5.68 6.44 -14.24
N LYS A 184 5.05 6.70 -15.39
CA LYS A 184 3.64 7.05 -15.48
C LYS A 184 2.83 5.82 -15.84
N TYR A 185 1.72 5.64 -15.13
CA TYR A 185 0.86 4.47 -15.34
C TYR A 185 -0.59 4.74 -14.95
N GLU A 186 -1.47 3.92 -15.50
CA GLU A 186 -2.89 3.86 -15.15
C GLU A 186 -3.11 2.65 -14.23
N LEU A 187 -3.72 2.88 -13.07
CA LEU A 187 -4.23 1.82 -12.19
C LEU A 187 -5.76 1.77 -12.29
N ILE A 188 -6.28 0.63 -12.72
CA ILE A 188 -7.72 0.37 -12.78
C ILE A 188 -8.07 -0.56 -11.62
N THR A 189 -8.80 -0.05 -10.63
CA THR A 189 -9.22 -0.84 -9.46
C THR A 189 -10.38 -1.80 -9.80
N PRO A 190 -10.70 -2.78 -8.94
CA PRO A 190 -11.84 -3.66 -9.14
C PRO A 190 -13.19 -2.93 -9.02
N TRP A 191 -14.23 -3.56 -9.58
CA TRP A 191 -15.62 -3.26 -9.24
C TRP A 191 -15.91 -3.62 -7.79
N LYS A 192 -16.83 -2.88 -7.13
CA LYS A 192 -17.37 -3.23 -5.82
C LYS A 192 -18.90 -3.37 -5.88
N TYR A 193 -19.38 -4.39 -5.20
CA TYR A 193 -20.80 -4.71 -5.12
C TYR A 193 -21.21 -4.74 -3.66
N ASN A 194 -22.26 -4.00 -3.29
CA ASN A 194 -22.75 -3.89 -1.94
C ASN A 194 -24.23 -4.31 -1.88
N LEU A 195 -24.54 -5.09 -0.85
CA LEU A 195 -25.91 -5.41 -0.44
C LEU A 195 -26.09 -5.03 1.01
N SER A 196 -27.19 -4.39 1.35
CA SER A 196 -27.45 -3.94 2.72
C SER A 196 -28.89 -4.19 3.17
N LEU A 197 -29.02 -4.39 4.48
CA LEU A 197 -30.28 -4.54 5.17
C LEU A 197 -30.33 -3.55 6.33
N GLY A 198 -31.45 -2.91 6.54
CA GLY A 198 -31.68 -2.01 7.64
C GLY A 198 -33.04 -2.24 8.27
N TYR A 199 -33.10 -2.18 9.59
CA TYR A 199 -34.33 -2.30 10.34
C TYR A 199 -34.34 -1.42 11.58
N THR A 200 -35.46 -0.76 11.84
CA THR A 200 -35.61 0.06 13.05
C THR A 200 -36.74 -0.50 13.90
N ILE A 201 -36.46 -0.76 15.17
CA ILE A 201 -37.39 -1.28 16.15
C ILE A 201 -37.94 -0.11 16.98
N GLY A 202 -39.17 0.26 16.76
CA GLY A 202 -39.77 1.43 17.40
C GLY A 202 -38.99 2.71 17.08
N ARG A 203 -38.67 3.47 18.11
CA ARG A 203 -37.87 4.70 18.02
C ARG A 203 -36.52 4.59 18.72
N SER A 204 -36.19 3.39 19.22
CA SER A 204 -35.08 3.21 20.17
C SER A 204 -33.93 2.37 19.65
N VAL A 205 -34.17 1.48 18.66
CA VAL A 205 -33.11 0.61 18.15
C VAL A 205 -33.07 0.67 16.61
N ALA A 206 -31.90 0.90 16.05
CA ALA A 206 -31.64 0.72 14.63
C ALA A 206 -30.59 -0.38 14.43
N LEU A 207 -30.85 -1.28 13.48
CA LEU A 207 -29.98 -2.39 13.09
C LEU A 207 -29.58 -2.25 11.64
N GLY A 208 -28.35 -2.54 11.32
CA GLY A 208 -27.81 -2.55 9.96
C GLY A 208 -26.90 -3.73 9.72
N ALA A 209 -26.97 -4.29 8.52
CA ALA A 209 -26.02 -5.27 8.02
C ALA A 209 -25.70 -4.92 6.57
N GLU A 210 -24.42 -5.09 6.21
CA GLU A 210 -23.92 -4.85 4.86
C GLU A 210 -22.93 -5.94 4.49
N TYR A 211 -23.03 -6.38 3.25
CA TYR A 211 -22.07 -7.26 2.62
C TYR A 211 -21.50 -6.58 1.38
N GLU A 212 -20.16 -6.55 1.28
CA GLU A 212 -19.43 -6.00 0.14
C GLU A 212 -18.54 -7.08 -0.46
N TYR A 213 -18.48 -7.11 -1.78
CA TYR A 213 -17.58 -7.95 -2.54
C TYR A 213 -16.77 -7.12 -3.54
N SER A 214 -15.47 -7.37 -3.61
CA SER A 214 -14.56 -6.78 -4.60
C SER A 214 -13.48 -7.79 -4.97
N ASP A 215 -13.32 -8.08 -6.26
CA ASP A 215 -12.30 -9.00 -6.74
C ASP A 215 -11.00 -8.26 -7.05
N TYR A 216 -10.09 -8.22 -6.08
CA TYR A 216 -8.80 -7.53 -6.22
C TYR A 216 -7.90 -8.14 -7.30
N SER A 217 -8.08 -9.42 -7.66
CA SER A 217 -7.34 -10.05 -8.76
C SER A 217 -7.68 -9.48 -10.14
N SER A 218 -8.79 -8.75 -10.25
CA SER A 218 -9.25 -8.10 -11.48
C SER A 218 -8.64 -6.72 -11.74
N ALA A 219 -7.86 -6.17 -10.80
CA ALA A 219 -7.16 -4.90 -10.99
C ALA A 219 -6.15 -4.99 -12.13
N LYS A 220 -5.90 -3.86 -12.80
CA LYS A 220 -5.03 -3.80 -13.98
C LYS A 220 -4.10 -2.60 -13.92
N LEU A 221 -2.90 -2.79 -14.43
CA LEU A 221 -1.92 -1.73 -14.63
C LEU A 221 -1.58 -1.60 -16.13
N LYS A 222 -1.44 -0.35 -16.58
CA LYS A 222 -1.03 0.00 -17.93
C LYS A 222 -0.05 1.17 -17.88
N TYR A 223 0.88 1.23 -18.81
CA TYR A 223 1.67 2.43 -19.03
C TYR A 223 0.80 3.57 -19.58
N ASP A 224 1.29 4.79 -19.54
CA ASP A 224 0.59 6.00 -20.01
C ASP A 224 0.27 5.99 -21.52
N ASP A 225 0.98 5.16 -22.30
CA ASP A 225 0.69 4.89 -23.73
C ASP A 225 -0.43 3.84 -23.94
N GLY A 226 -1.00 3.31 -22.85
CA GLY A 226 -2.06 2.30 -22.86
C GLY A 226 -1.58 0.86 -22.97
N VAL A 227 -0.28 0.63 -23.13
CA VAL A 227 0.30 -0.72 -23.13
C VAL A 227 0.16 -1.34 -21.75
N LYS A 228 -0.29 -2.59 -21.69
CA LYS A 228 -0.50 -3.29 -20.44
C LYS A 228 0.84 -3.64 -19.78
N MET A 229 0.93 -3.38 -18.48
CA MET A 229 2.03 -3.85 -17.63
C MET A 229 1.79 -5.33 -17.30
N GLU A 230 2.29 -6.21 -18.19
CA GLU A 230 1.93 -7.65 -18.14
C GLU A 230 2.43 -8.35 -16.89
N ASP A 231 3.68 -8.08 -16.48
CA ASP A 231 4.29 -8.72 -15.32
C ASP A 231 3.58 -8.33 -14.02
N GLU A 232 3.32 -7.04 -13.81
CA GLU A 232 2.63 -6.50 -12.64
C GLU A 232 1.17 -6.96 -12.61
N THR A 233 0.49 -6.92 -13.75
CA THR A 233 -0.90 -7.40 -13.85
C THR A 233 -0.99 -8.91 -13.62
N SER A 234 -0.01 -9.69 -14.06
CA SER A 234 0.07 -11.12 -13.79
C SER A 234 0.30 -11.41 -12.31
N GLN A 235 1.17 -10.64 -11.64
CA GLN A 235 1.39 -10.75 -10.20
C GLN A 235 0.12 -10.41 -9.40
N ILE A 236 -0.62 -9.37 -9.78
CA ILE A 236 -1.93 -9.04 -9.21
C ILE A 236 -2.88 -10.23 -9.35
N LYS A 237 -3.01 -10.78 -10.54
CA LYS A 237 -3.92 -11.89 -10.84
C LYS A 237 -3.60 -13.17 -10.06
N THR A 238 -2.34 -13.45 -9.81
CA THR A 238 -1.89 -14.66 -9.12
C THR A 238 -1.75 -14.49 -7.62
N GLY A 239 -1.46 -13.26 -7.15
CA GLY A 239 -1.23 -12.96 -5.74
C GLY A 239 -2.46 -12.47 -4.99
N LEU A 240 -3.43 -11.86 -5.69
CA LEU A 240 -4.63 -11.30 -5.07
C LEU A 240 -5.87 -12.14 -5.37
N LYS A 241 -6.89 -12.00 -4.52
CA LYS A 241 -8.17 -12.72 -4.61
C LYS A 241 -9.36 -11.83 -4.29
N GLY A 242 -10.56 -12.37 -4.45
CA GLY A 242 -11.80 -11.71 -4.05
C GLY A 242 -11.85 -11.46 -2.55
N VAL A 243 -12.24 -10.25 -2.18
CA VAL A 243 -12.40 -9.82 -0.79
C VAL A 243 -13.88 -9.70 -0.47
N HIS A 244 -14.25 -10.35 0.61
CA HIS A 244 -15.58 -10.29 1.19
C HIS A 244 -15.53 -9.46 2.47
N THR A 245 -16.39 -8.45 2.57
CA THR A 245 -16.51 -7.64 3.78
C THR A 245 -17.93 -7.74 4.31
N LEU A 246 -18.06 -8.09 5.58
CA LEU A 246 -19.32 -8.11 6.32
C LEU A 246 -19.28 -7.03 7.40
N ARG A 247 -20.24 -6.13 7.38
CA ARG A 247 -20.44 -5.09 8.39
C ARG A 247 -21.77 -5.28 9.07
N VAL A 248 -21.81 -5.29 10.39
CA VAL A 248 -23.04 -5.29 11.18
C VAL A 248 -22.95 -4.21 12.24
N GLY A 249 -24.08 -3.56 12.51
CA GLY A 249 -24.11 -2.49 13.49
C GLY A 249 -25.48 -2.34 14.13
N ALA A 250 -25.46 -1.81 15.36
CA ALA A 250 -26.65 -1.46 16.10
C ALA A 250 -26.48 -0.11 16.76
N GLU A 251 -27.55 0.70 16.73
CA GLU A 251 -27.70 1.93 17.50
C GLU A 251 -28.82 1.76 18.50
N PHE A 252 -28.56 2.12 19.74
CA PHE A 252 -29.51 2.11 20.85
C PHE A 252 -29.71 3.54 21.32
N LYS A 253 -30.93 4.04 21.26
CA LYS A 253 -31.31 5.34 21.80
C LYS A 253 -31.59 5.18 23.30
N LEU A 254 -30.61 5.54 24.12
CA LEU A 254 -30.65 5.38 25.58
C LEU A 254 -31.55 6.45 26.23
N ALA A 255 -31.56 7.65 25.66
CA ALA A 255 -32.40 8.77 26.04
C ALA A 255 -32.72 9.60 24.76
N PRO A 256 -33.67 10.58 24.80
CA PRO A 256 -33.97 11.39 23.63
C PRO A 256 -32.75 12.02 22.97
N GLU A 257 -31.77 12.42 23.78
CA GLU A 257 -30.54 13.09 23.34
C GLU A 257 -29.34 12.14 23.18
N PHE A 258 -29.38 10.93 23.75
CA PHE A 258 -28.21 10.05 23.80
C PHE A 258 -28.41 8.76 23.01
N SER A 259 -27.42 8.45 22.19
CA SER A 259 -27.32 7.20 21.43
C SER A 259 -26.05 6.45 21.77
N PHE A 260 -26.15 5.13 21.88
CA PHE A 260 -25.02 4.21 22.01
C PHE A 260 -24.96 3.35 20.75
N ARG A 261 -23.76 3.17 20.20
CA ARG A 261 -23.54 2.42 18.96
C ARG A 261 -22.52 1.34 19.15
N VAL A 262 -22.75 0.21 18.53
CA VAL A 262 -21.77 -0.88 18.43
C VAL A 262 -21.72 -1.36 17.00
N GLY A 263 -20.53 -1.75 16.55
CA GLY A 263 -20.35 -2.27 15.21
C GLY A 263 -19.27 -3.32 15.16
N TYR A 264 -19.40 -4.19 14.18
CA TYR A 264 -18.41 -5.20 13.83
C TYR A 264 -18.20 -5.22 12.33
N ASN A 265 -16.96 -5.25 11.91
CA ASN A 265 -16.57 -5.39 10.52
C ASN A 265 -15.55 -6.54 10.39
N TYR A 266 -15.87 -7.47 9.51
CA TYR A 266 -15.00 -8.57 9.11
C TYR A 266 -14.64 -8.42 7.64
N MET A 267 -13.36 -8.50 7.32
CA MET A 267 -12.85 -8.46 5.95
C MET A 267 -11.89 -9.62 5.74
N THR A 268 -12.12 -10.41 4.68
CA THR A 268 -11.24 -11.52 4.31
C THR A 268 -9.89 -10.99 3.81
N ALA A 269 -8.87 -11.85 3.84
CA ALA A 269 -7.56 -11.51 3.27
C ALA A 269 -7.65 -11.23 1.77
N ALA A 270 -6.95 -10.19 1.32
CA ALA A 270 -6.85 -9.83 -0.10
C ALA A 270 -5.79 -10.66 -0.84
N MET A 271 -4.82 -11.24 -0.12
CA MET A 271 -3.71 -12.01 -0.68
C MET A 271 -3.84 -13.48 -0.35
N TYR A 272 -3.29 -14.34 -1.20
CA TYR A 272 -3.06 -15.75 -0.85
C TYR A 272 -1.94 -15.87 0.19
N ASP A 273 -1.95 -16.94 0.99
CA ASP A 273 -1.00 -17.11 2.10
C ASP A 273 0.45 -17.31 1.64
N ASP A 274 0.65 -17.80 0.43
CA ASP A 274 1.93 -18.02 -0.23
C ASP A 274 2.38 -16.85 -1.13
N THR A 275 1.60 -15.77 -1.18
CA THR A 275 1.95 -14.59 -1.97
C THR A 275 3.15 -13.89 -1.37
N PHE A 276 4.14 -13.57 -2.20
CA PHE A 276 5.28 -12.77 -1.84
C PHE A 276 5.54 -11.67 -2.88
N LYS A 277 6.13 -10.57 -2.42
CA LYS A 277 6.47 -9.45 -3.27
C LYS A 277 7.67 -9.81 -4.14
N ARG A 278 7.53 -9.69 -5.46
CA ARG A 278 8.64 -9.73 -6.40
C ARG A 278 9.16 -8.32 -6.63
N ILE A 279 10.46 -8.14 -6.46
CA ILE A 279 11.13 -6.89 -6.78
C ILE A 279 11.60 -6.98 -8.23
N ALA A 280 11.27 -5.98 -9.05
CA ALA A 280 11.74 -5.91 -10.43
C ALA A 280 13.29 -5.83 -10.47
N LEU A 281 13.90 -6.41 -11.49
CA LEU A 281 15.36 -6.42 -11.66
C LEU A 281 15.99 -5.01 -11.65
N ASN A 282 15.25 -4.01 -12.09
CA ASN A 282 15.69 -2.61 -12.13
C ASN A 282 15.19 -1.79 -10.92
N SER A 283 14.70 -2.45 -9.87
CA SER A 283 14.23 -1.76 -8.67
C SER A 283 15.39 -1.32 -7.80
N ILE A 284 15.34 -0.07 -7.33
CA ILE A 284 16.20 0.46 -6.26
C ILE A 284 15.54 0.30 -4.88
N SER A 285 14.32 -0.26 -4.84
CA SER A 285 13.61 -0.46 -3.58
C SER A 285 14.22 -1.57 -2.77
N THR A 286 14.62 -1.26 -1.56
CA THR A 286 15.11 -2.22 -0.54
C THR A 286 14.06 -2.51 0.52
N SER A 287 12.77 -2.25 0.24
CA SER A 287 11.71 -2.56 1.18
C SER A 287 11.74 -4.05 1.53
N THR A 288 12.04 -4.35 2.77
CA THR A 288 12.00 -5.70 3.34
C THR A 288 10.62 -6.06 3.87
N GLU A 289 9.66 -5.15 3.75
CA GLU A 289 8.31 -5.37 4.25
C GLU A 289 7.55 -6.31 3.33
N PHE A 290 7.32 -7.51 3.83
CA PHE A 290 6.38 -8.47 3.27
C PHE A 290 5.24 -8.61 4.25
N SER A 291 4.06 -8.12 3.90
CA SER A 291 2.87 -8.44 4.65
C SER A 291 1.88 -9.14 3.75
N ASN A 292 1.66 -10.42 4.01
CA ASN A 292 0.45 -11.07 3.54
C ASN A 292 -0.68 -10.55 4.42
N LEU A 293 -1.53 -9.71 3.86
CA LEU A 293 -2.69 -9.21 4.56
C LEU A 293 -3.55 -10.39 5.02
N LYS A 294 -3.75 -10.49 6.32
CA LYS A 294 -4.65 -11.48 6.93
C LYS A 294 -6.07 -10.92 6.98
N ALA A 295 -7.03 -11.78 7.31
CA ALA A 295 -8.38 -11.34 7.61
C ALA A 295 -8.37 -10.32 8.76
N THR A 296 -9.18 -9.27 8.63
CA THR A 296 -9.24 -8.16 9.58
C THR A 296 -10.58 -8.15 10.30
N ASN A 297 -10.52 -7.95 11.61
CA ASN A 297 -11.69 -7.80 12.47
C ASN A 297 -11.61 -6.43 13.14
N ASN A 298 -12.65 -5.60 12.95
CA ASN A 298 -12.75 -4.31 13.60
C ASN A 298 -14.00 -4.29 14.49
N TYR A 299 -13.82 -3.90 15.72
CA TYR A 299 -14.90 -3.68 16.69
C TYR A 299 -14.98 -2.19 16.95
N THR A 300 -16.18 -1.63 16.86
CA THR A 300 -16.41 -0.20 17.06
C THR A 300 -17.44 0.05 18.13
N VAL A 301 -17.21 1.08 18.94
CA VAL A 301 -18.13 1.58 19.94
C VAL A 301 -18.25 3.08 19.74
N GLY A 302 -19.45 3.63 19.85
CA GLY A 302 -19.68 5.04 19.69
C GLY A 302 -20.74 5.57 20.65
N LEU A 303 -20.60 6.83 21.03
CA LEU A 303 -21.57 7.59 21.81
C LEU A 303 -21.98 8.82 21.00
N GLY A 304 -23.28 9.04 20.88
CA GLY A 304 -23.86 10.21 20.23
C GLY A 304 -24.67 11.05 21.21
N TYR A 305 -24.53 12.34 21.15
CA TYR A 305 -25.39 13.33 21.81
C TYR A 305 -26.03 14.23 20.77
N LYS A 306 -27.33 14.39 20.83
CA LYS A 306 -28.10 15.27 19.96
C LYS A 306 -29.02 16.15 20.79
N GLY A 307 -28.54 17.35 21.15
CA GLY A 307 -29.33 18.39 21.79
C GLY A 307 -30.13 19.23 20.79
N SER A 308 -30.80 20.28 21.29
CA SER A 308 -31.57 21.22 20.46
C SER A 308 -30.70 22.20 19.67
N VAL A 309 -29.45 22.44 20.08
CA VAL A 309 -28.56 23.45 19.52
C VAL A 309 -27.32 22.84 18.87
N PHE A 310 -26.77 21.77 19.45
CA PHE A 310 -25.61 21.10 18.93
C PHE A 310 -25.71 19.58 19.02
N TYR A 311 -24.92 18.89 18.23
CA TYR A 311 -24.71 17.46 18.31
C TYR A 311 -23.23 17.14 18.40
N ALA A 312 -22.89 16.00 19.00
CA ALA A 312 -21.52 15.48 19.08
C ALA A 312 -21.59 13.94 18.97
N ASP A 313 -20.67 13.37 18.21
CA ASP A 313 -20.46 11.94 18.06
C ASP A 313 -18.98 11.61 18.37
N LEU A 314 -18.78 10.54 19.16
CA LEU A 314 -17.49 9.97 19.53
C LEU A 314 -17.44 8.51 19.13
#